data_781fc9b113656c1f88c51c2e95d4d346
#
_entry.id   781fc9b113656c1f88c51c2e95d4d346
#
_cell.length_a   1.000
_cell.length_b   1.000
_cell.length_c   1.000
_cell.angle_alpha   90.00
_cell.angle_beta   90.00
_cell.angle_gamma   90.00
#
_symmetry.space_group_name_H-M   'P 1'
#
loop_
_entity.id
_entity.type
_entity.pdbx_description
1 polymer ?
#
loop_
_entity_poly.entity_id
_entity_poly.type
_entity_poly.pdbx_seq_one_letter_code
_entity_poly.pdbx_strand_id
1 'polypeptide(L)'
;MNIRSVYVFLTIALSLGLLFEWSSDKKNQSIERHLEDVKSPSFVAGGDYVVLENEELYVVVVVETGAIVETRLKKYLVEDVEGSVGYRVFGRSDDSTFNYYFRSGDTGANPSYVVFDSGPGFVELYDESLGVSKKISFLEKDYEISIIDSAKNGFNGKAFAGLYRTDGKALDLKRDALSGGMMNNSSYEGVAISSEADPYETERLKNLDEPLEVLSKSGWVGFIQKYFFAAIIGSDEYIYMYSARANESDLYSMGYTVEGPSVGGVVLEHEHRLFVGPKIRKDLMLRADNLELSIDMGWFWFLSQPMVWVMDTLNGYLNSWGLTIIVFTILIKLLFWPVTAKSFRSMANLRKITPELNEIKSRYKDDRQKQSAETMKLMKKHGANPLGGCLPMLIQMPFFIGFFFALREMVELRHSDLALWTDLSAPDPYFIMPVMFGFLMVLTQRLNPQPAGMDSSQANIMKYMPVVFSVLFIFFPAALCLYTVVNTGVQLAQQSYLYRQQGALGAE
;
A
#
# COMPACT_ATOMS: atom_id res chain seq x y z
N MET A 1 -2.58 22.61 33.92
CA MET A 1 -2.63 21.15 33.65
C MET A 1 -2.53 20.46 34.99
N ASN A 2 -3.53 19.67 35.37
CA ASN A 2 -3.53 19.01 36.69
C ASN A 2 -2.44 17.94 36.71
N ILE A 3 -1.61 17.89 37.77
CA ILE A 3 -0.51 16.92 37.94
C ILE A 3 -0.98 15.49 37.65
N ARG A 4 -2.21 15.14 38.03
CA ARG A 4 -2.82 13.83 37.72
C ARG A 4 -2.94 13.54 36.21
N SER A 5 -3.24 14.54 35.38
CA SER A 5 -3.33 14.36 33.91
C SER A 5 -1.96 14.13 33.28
N VAL A 6 -0.90 14.70 33.87
CA VAL A 6 0.50 14.45 33.45
C VAL A 6 0.93 13.04 33.79
N TYR A 7 0.59 12.56 34.99
CA TYR A 7 0.90 11.18 35.40
C TYR A 7 0.16 10.14 34.56
N VAL A 8 -1.13 10.38 34.24
CA VAL A 8 -1.90 9.49 33.35
C VAL A 8 -1.30 9.47 31.94
N PHE A 9 -0.87 10.62 31.41
CA PHE A 9 -0.21 10.71 30.14
C PHE A 9 1.14 9.97 30.11
N LEU A 10 1.96 10.19 31.15
CA LEU A 10 3.27 9.51 31.32
C LEU A 10 3.10 7.99 31.48
N THR A 11 2.10 7.53 32.24
CA THR A 11 1.83 6.09 32.41
C THR A 11 1.35 5.44 31.12
N ILE A 12 0.50 6.11 30.35
CA ILE A 12 0.04 5.64 29.04
C ILE A 12 1.21 5.62 28.06
N ALA A 13 2.04 6.66 28.00
CA ALA A 13 3.21 6.74 27.15
C ALA A 13 4.27 5.67 27.48
N LEU A 14 4.52 5.44 28.79
CA LEU A 14 5.41 4.38 29.28
C LEU A 14 4.87 2.97 28.98
N SER A 15 3.56 2.75 29.19
CA SER A 15 2.93 1.47 28.89
C SER A 15 2.94 1.18 27.37
N LEU A 16 2.74 2.20 26.53
CA LEU A 16 2.84 2.09 25.07
C LEU A 16 4.30 1.87 24.65
N GLY A 17 5.26 2.53 25.28
CA GLY A 17 6.70 2.31 25.06
C GLY A 17 7.12 0.86 25.38
N LEU A 18 6.71 0.34 26.53
CA LEU A 18 6.97 -1.05 26.93
C LEU A 18 6.28 -2.09 26.02
N LEU A 19 5.06 -1.80 25.55
CA LEU A 19 4.36 -2.64 24.59
C LEU A 19 5.05 -2.62 23.22
N PHE A 20 5.61 -1.48 22.85
CA PHE A 20 6.36 -1.33 21.62
C PHE A 20 7.71 -2.07 21.68
N GLU A 21 8.45 -1.92 22.78
CA GLU A 21 9.72 -2.63 23.01
C GLU A 21 9.51 -4.14 23.01
N TRP A 22 8.45 -4.63 23.65
CA TRP A 22 8.06 -6.04 23.60
C TRP A 22 7.61 -6.52 22.21
N SER A 23 6.92 -5.66 21.44
CA SER A 23 6.55 -5.92 20.05
C SER A 23 7.77 -5.90 19.12
N SER A 24 8.73 -5.01 19.38
CA SER A 24 10.01 -4.90 18.65
C SER A 24 10.89 -6.11 18.90
N ASP A 25 11.01 -6.57 20.17
CA ASP A 25 11.75 -7.79 20.51
C ASP A 25 11.18 -9.05 19.84
N LYS A 26 9.84 -9.16 19.79
CA LYS A 26 9.21 -10.26 19.04
C LYS A 26 9.43 -10.15 17.52
N LYS A 27 9.43 -8.93 16.99
CA LYS A 27 9.72 -8.67 15.59
C LYS A 27 11.17 -9.01 15.27
N ASN A 28 12.11 -8.61 16.12
CA ASN A 28 13.53 -8.92 15.95
C ASN A 28 13.81 -10.42 16.02
N GLN A 29 13.18 -11.16 16.94
CA GLN A 29 13.28 -12.62 16.98
C GLN A 29 12.66 -13.32 15.77
N SER A 30 11.59 -12.77 15.19
CA SER A 30 11.00 -13.31 13.95
C SER A 30 11.86 -12.97 12.73
N ILE A 31 12.53 -11.83 12.75
CA ILE A 31 13.45 -11.34 11.73
C ILE A 31 14.77 -12.13 11.76
N GLU A 32 15.37 -12.37 12.94
CA GLU A 32 16.56 -13.21 13.05
C GLU A 32 16.30 -14.64 12.53
N ARG A 33 15.16 -15.25 12.85
CA ARG A 33 14.75 -16.53 12.25
C ARG A 33 14.59 -16.41 10.73
N HIS A 34 13.97 -15.34 10.25
CA HIS A 34 13.77 -15.12 8.80
C HIS A 34 15.10 -14.91 8.06
N LEU A 35 16.09 -14.28 8.70
CA LEU A 35 17.44 -14.08 8.14
C LEU A 35 18.27 -15.37 8.13
N GLU A 36 18.11 -16.27 9.11
CA GLU A 36 18.71 -17.60 9.09
C GLU A 36 18.10 -18.48 7.99
N ASP A 37 16.78 -18.43 7.82
CA ASP A 37 16.02 -19.16 6.79
C ASP A 37 16.39 -18.74 5.35
N VAL A 38 16.93 -17.55 5.17
CA VAL A 38 17.13 -16.92 3.86
C VAL A 38 18.50 -17.25 3.25
N LYS A 39 19.44 -17.79 4.02
CA LYS A 39 20.81 -18.15 3.54
C LYS A 39 20.87 -19.41 2.68
N SER A 40 19.83 -20.21 2.64
CA SER A 40 19.77 -21.43 1.82
C SER A 40 18.50 -21.45 0.98
N PRO A 41 18.53 -21.94 -0.28
CA PRO A 41 17.29 -22.15 -1.03
C PRO A 41 16.40 -23.11 -0.25
N SER A 42 15.28 -22.59 0.24
CA SER A 42 14.41 -23.27 1.22
C SER A 42 13.67 -24.50 0.70
N PHE A 43 13.84 -24.83 -0.59
CA PHE A 43 12.99 -25.82 -1.26
C PHE A 43 13.68 -27.13 -1.67
N VAL A 44 15.00 -27.23 -1.65
CA VAL A 44 15.69 -28.38 -2.28
C VAL A 44 16.17 -29.39 -1.26
N ALA A 45 15.25 -30.14 -0.66
CA ALA A 45 15.59 -31.42 -0.06
C ALA A 45 15.64 -32.47 -1.16
N GLY A 46 16.77 -32.58 -1.85
CA GLY A 46 17.13 -33.76 -2.69
C GLY A 46 16.89 -33.69 -4.19
N GLY A 47 16.59 -32.53 -4.79
CA GLY A 47 16.46 -32.36 -6.24
C GLY A 47 17.54 -31.44 -6.82
N ASP A 48 17.86 -31.62 -8.11
CA ASP A 48 18.75 -30.73 -8.85
C ASP A 48 18.06 -29.41 -9.15
N TYR A 49 18.78 -28.32 -8.98
CA TYR A 49 18.27 -26.96 -9.26
C TYR A 49 19.30 -26.12 -10.02
N VAL A 50 18.78 -25.12 -10.75
CA VAL A 50 19.59 -24.11 -11.43
C VAL A 50 19.20 -22.73 -10.89
N VAL A 51 20.20 -21.90 -10.63
CA VAL A 51 20.02 -20.51 -10.22
C VAL A 51 20.27 -19.61 -11.40
N LEU A 52 19.31 -18.72 -11.67
CA LEU A 52 19.42 -17.67 -12.68
C LEU A 52 19.42 -16.32 -11.96
N GLU A 53 20.29 -15.42 -12.39
CA GLU A 53 20.39 -14.07 -11.83
C GLU A 53 20.52 -13.01 -12.91
N ASN A 54 19.86 -11.87 -12.69
CA ASN A 54 20.14 -10.62 -13.37
C ASN A 54 20.39 -9.51 -12.34
N GLU A 55 20.34 -8.24 -12.73
CA GLU A 55 20.54 -7.10 -11.81
C GLU A 55 19.41 -6.96 -10.77
N GLU A 56 18.20 -7.42 -11.10
CA GLU A 56 16.97 -7.22 -10.33
C GLU A 56 16.50 -8.48 -9.60
N LEU A 57 16.66 -9.64 -10.23
CA LEU A 57 16.07 -10.89 -9.81
C LEU A 57 17.12 -11.95 -9.50
N TYR A 58 16.82 -12.75 -8.49
CA TYR A 58 17.40 -14.05 -8.19
C TYR A 58 16.29 -15.09 -8.32
N VAL A 59 16.48 -16.12 -9.14
CA VAL A 59 15.46 -17.11 -9.49
C VAL A 59 16.01 -18.51 -9.35
N VAL A 60 15.28 -19.40 -8.66
CA VAL A 60 15.63 -20.82 -8.52
C VAL A 60 14.64 -21.67 -9.29
N VAL A 61 15.18 -22.50 -10.19
CA VAL A 61 14.42 -23.43 -11.04
C VAL A 61 14.74 -24.86 -10.62
N VAL A 62 13.72 -25.66 -10.34
CA VAL A 62 13.87 -27.11 -10.13
C VAL A 62 13.99 -27.77 -11.49
N VAL A 63 15.08 -28.47 -11.72
CA VAL A 63 15.38 -29.08 -13.03
C VAL A 63 14.31 -30.08 -13.44
N GLU A 64 13.98 -31.05 -12.60
CA GLU A 64 13.06 -32.14 -12.90
C GLU A 64 11.68 -31.66 -13.40
N THR A 65 11.15 -30.60 -12.82
CA THR A 65 9.79 -30.09 -13.11
C THR A 65 9.76 -28.84 -13.96
N GLY A 66 10.89 -28.14 -14.09
CA GLY A 66 10.98 -26.83 -14.70
C GLY A 66 10.20 -25.74 -13.92
N ALA A 67 9.87 -25.98 -12.64
CA ALA A 67 9.13 -25.04 -11.81
C ALA A 67 10.05 -23.95 -11.25
N ILE A 68 9.58 -22.71 -11.24
CA ILE A 68 10.24 -21.61 -10.54
C ILE A 68 9.74 -21.61 -9.10
N VAL A 69 10.60 -21.99 -8.15
CA VAL A 69 10.23 -22.24 -6.76
C VAL A 69 10.70 -21.16 -5.79
N GLU A 70 11.64 -20.32 -6.20
CA GLU A 70 12.07 -19.17 -5.44
C GLU A 70 12.38 -17.99 -6.35
N THR A 71 11.93 -16.81 -5.98
CA THR A 71 12.28 -15.56 -6.66
C THR A 71 12.47 -14.47 -5.62
N ARG A 72 13.60 -13.78 -5.70
CA ARG A 72 13.93 -12.63 -4.83
C ARG A 72 14.19 -11.38 -5.65
N LEU A 73 13.75 -10.25 -5.11
CA LEU A 73 13.97 -8.92 -5.66
C LEU A 73 15.26 -8.36 -5.06
N LYS A 74 16.35 -8.28 -5.82
CA LYS A 74 17.68 -7.90 -5.31
C LYS A 74 17.76 -6.46 -4.83
N LYS A 75 17.03 -5.54 -5.48
CA LYS A 75 16.98 -4.12 -5.12
C LYS A 75 16.04 -3.80 -3.95
N TYR A 76 15.15 -4.71 -3.59
CA TYR A 76 14.20 -4.54 -2.48
C TYR A 76 14.60 -5.46 -1.34
N LEU A 77 15.36 -4.93 -0.40
CA LEU A 77 15.85 -5.68 0.74
C LEU A 77 14.73 -5.98 1.75
N VAL A 78 14.85 -7.03 2.54
CA VAL A 78 13.94 -7.30 3.65
C VAL A 78 14.08 -6.22 4.71
N GLU A 79 15.33 -5.83 5.03
CA GLU A 79 15.69 -4.75 5.95
C GLU A 79 16.69 -3.81 5.28
N ASP A 80 16.68 -2.54 5.69
CA ASP A 80 17.64 -1.53 5.23
C ASP A 80 18.93 -1.60 6.05
N VAL A 81 19.62 -2.75 5.97
CA VAL A 81 20.91 -2.99 6.63
C VAL A 81 21.87 -3.68 5.65
N GLU A 82 23.16 -3.36 5.81
CA GLU A 82 24.20 -3.98 4.98
C GLU A 82 24.23 -5.51 5.18
N GLY A 83 24.16 -6.26 4.08
CA GLY A 83 24.09 -7.73 4.10
C GLY A 83 22.67 -8.29 4.19
N SER A 84 21.64 -7.46 4.22
CA SER A 84 20.26 -7.92 4.12
C SER A 84 20.02 -8.57 2.75
N VAL A 85 19.11 -9.51 2.72
CA VAL A 85 18.76 -10.27 1.52
C VAL A 85 17.60 -9.64 0.78
N GLY A 86 17.52 -9.89 -0.52
CA GLY A 86 16.42 -9.44 -1.36
C GLY A 86 15.08 -10.00 -0.90
N TYR A 87 14.03 -9.19 -1.04
CA TYR A 87 12.66 -9.58 -0.69
C TYR A 87 12.21 -10.79 -1.50
N ARG A 88 11.78 -11.85 -0.82
CA ARG A 88 11.33 -13.10 -1.43
C ARG A 88 9.85 -12.99 -1.82
N VAL A 89 9.57 -13.10 -3.13
CA VAL A 89 8.19 -13.13 -3.67
C VAL A 89 7.70 -14.57 -3.75
N PHE A 90 8.46 -15.45 -4.41
CA PHE A 90 8.20 -16.90 -4.41
C PHE A 90 9.09 -17.59 -3.39
N GLY A 91 8.60 -18.66 -2.81
CA GLY A 91 9.36 -19.48 -1.88
C GLY A 91 8.48 -20.33 -0.99
N ARG A 92 9.13 -21.05 -0.08
CA ARG A 92 8.51 -21.91 0.92
C ARG A 92 8.93 -21.47 2.31
N SER A 93 8.03 -21.55 3.30
CA SER A 93 8.40 -21.43 4.71
C SER A 93 8.91 -22.80 5.24
N ASP A 94 9.75 -22.77 6.29
CA ASP A 94 10.34 -24.00 6.87
C ASP A 94 9.30 -24.94 7.45
N ASP A 95 8.22 -24.39 8.01
CA ASP A 95 7.10 -25.16 8.56
C ASP A 95 6.15 -25.67 7.45
N SER A 96 6.47 -25.43 6.17
CA SER A 96 5.67 -25.81 5.00
C SER A 96 4.24 -25.25 4.97
N THR A 97 3.95 -24.24 5.80
CA THR A 97 2.63 -23.60 5.87
C THR A 97 2.42 -22.61 4.74
N PHE A 98 3.49 -22.06 4.20
CA PHE A 98 3.48 -21.18 3.04
C PHE A 98 4.32 -21.78 1.92
N ASN A 99 3.74 -21.84 0.71
CA ASN A 99 4.43 -22.26 -0.50
C ASN A 99 3.87 -21.46 -1.69
N TYR A 100 4.75 -20.77 -2.42
CA TYR A 100 4.36 -19.96 -3.56
C TYR A 100 5.35 -20.19 -4.70
N TYR A 101 4.85 -20.69 -5.85
CA TYR A 101 5.68 -21.10 -6.99
C TYR A 101 4.92 -20.96 -8.31
N PHE A 102 5.68 -20.98 -9.40
CA PHE A 102 5.17 -20.95 -10.78
C PHE A 102 5.45 -22.28 -11.49
N ARG A 103 4.50 -22.71 -12.31
CA ARG A 103 4.66 -23.83 -13.25
C ARG A 103 4.02 -23.52 -14.59
N SER A 104 4.62 -24.05 -15.67
CA SER A 104 4.03 -24.04 -17.02
C SER A 104 4.30 -25.37 -17.72
N GLY A 105 3.71 -25.57 -18.89
CA GLY A 105 3.91 -26.75 -19.71
C GLY A 105 2.69 -27.19 -20.47
N ASP A 106 2.58 -28.48 -20.71
CA ASP A 106 1.44 -29.16 -21.36
C ASP A 106 0.56 -29.85 -20.32
N THR A 107 -0.75 -29.57 -20.34
CA THR A 107 -1.71 -30.21 -19.42
C THR A 107 -1.81 -31.73 -19.62
N GLY A 108 -1.45 -32.24 -20.79
CA GLY A 108 -1.46 -33.66 -21.13
C GLY A 108 -0.13 -34.38 -20.92
N ALA A 109 0.91 -33.72 -20.37
CA ALA A 109 2.25 -34.29 -20.20
C ALA A 109 2.78 -34.03 -18.78
N ASN A 110 3.59 -35.01 -18.30
CA ASN A 110 4.36 -34.88 -17.06
C ASN A 110 5.85 -35.13 -17.40
N PRO A 111 6.56 -34.10 -17.87
CA PRO A 111 7.96 -34.24 -18.23
C PRO A 111 8.84 -34.39 -16.99
N SER A 112 9.95 -35.15 -17.18
CA SER A 112 11.08 -35.21 -16.27
C SER A 112 12.29 -34.61 -16.99
N TYR A 113 12.50 -33.32 -16.79
CA TYR A 113 13.51 -32.58 -17.51
C TYR A 113 14.92 -32.85 -17.00
N VAL A 114 15.88 -32.71 -17.94
CA VAL A 114 17.30 -32.59 -17.65
C VAL A 114 17.84 -31.30 -18.26
N VAL A 115 18.93 -30.78 -17.73
CA VAL A 115 19.57 -29.58 -18.27
C VAL A 115 20.17 -29.89 -19.62
N PHE A 116 19.74 -29.18 -20.66
CA PHE A 116 20.28 -29.26 -22.01
C PHE A 116 21.39 -28.21 -22.22
N ASP A 117 21.09 -26.96 -21.82
CA ASP A 117 22.04 -25.85 -21.87
C ASP A 117 21.73 -24.86 -20.72
N SER A 118 22.75 -24.11 -20.27
CA SER A 118 22.54 -23.11 -19.20
C SER A 118 23.62 -22.02 -19.22
N GLY A 119 23.20 -20.81 -18.87
CA GLY A 119 24.06 -19.65 -18.74
C GLY A 119 23.62 -18.75 -17.59
N PRO A 120 24.29 -17.61 -17.32
CA PRO A 120 23.97 -16.76 -16.18
C PRO A 120 22.53 -16.24 -16.15
N GLY A 121 21.92 -16.06 -17.32
CA GLY A 121 20.57 -15.50 -17.45
C GLY A 121 19.55 -16.42 -18.08
N PHE A 122 19.89 -17.69 -18.35
CA PHE A 122 18.96 -18.64 -18.93
C PHE A 122 19.26 -20.09 -18.56
N VAL A 123 18.25 -20.94 -18.65
CA VAL A 123 18.36 -22.39 -18.63
C VAL A 123 17.44 -22.99 -19.68
N GLU A 124 17.93 -23.98 -20.39
CA GLU A 124 17.16 -24.80 -21.33
C GLU A 124 17.09 -26.22 -20.79
N LEU A 125 15.88 -26.71 -20.61
CA LEU A 125 15.56 -28.03 -20.09
C LEU A 125 14.92 -28.86 -21.19
N TYR A 126 15.22 -30.15 -21.21
CA TYR A 126 14.72 -31.07 -22.24
C TYR A 126 14.34 -32.44 -21.66
N ASP A 127 13.22 -32.98 -22.13
CA ASP A 127 12.81 -34.36 -21.89
C ASP A 127 12.78 -35.11 -23.23
N GLU A 128 13.75 -36.01 -23.42
CA GLU A 128 13.90 -36.79 -24.65
C GLU A 128 12.72 -37.76 -24.86
N SER A 129 12.17 -38.28 -23.77
CA SER A 129 11.11 -39.30 -23.84
C SER A 129 9.79 -38.75 -24.39
N LEU A 130 9.49 -37.50 -24.07
CA LEU A 130 8.28 -36.78 -24.52
C LEU A 130 8.55 -35.85 -25.70
N GLY A 131 9.83 -35.55 -25.99
CA GLY A 131 10.20 -34.59 -27.01
C GLY A 131 9.74 -33.16 -26.71
N VAL A 132 9.77 -32.78 -25.43
CA VAL A 132 9.40 -31.46 -24.96
C VAL A 132 10.61 -30.71 -24.42
N SER A 133 10.63 -29.41 -24.64
CA SER A 133 11.65 -28.53 -24.06
C SER A 133 11.03 -27.33 -23.35
N LYS A 134 11.77 -26.80 -22.40
CA LYS A 134 11.44 -25.60 -21.66
C LYS A 134 12.65 -24.70 -21.55
N LYS A 135 12.54 -23.46 -22.06
CA LYS A 135 13.57 -22.46 -21.94
C LYS A 135 13.10 -21.37 -20.99
N ILE A 136 13.84 -21.10 -19.95
CA ILE A 136 13.58 -20.02 -18.98
C ILE A 136 14.71 -19.01 -19.12
N SER A 137 14.38 -17.76 -19.38
CA SER A 137 15.34 -16.67 -19.55
C SER A 137 14.78 -15.35 -19.08
N PHE A 138 15.65 -14.40 -18.73
CA PHE A 138 15.21 -13.03 -18.47
C PHE A 138 14.97 -12.31 -19.79
N LEU A 139 13.88 -11.55 -19.87
CA LEU A 139 13.70 -10.53 -20.89
C LEU A 139 14.62 -9.34 -20.57
N GLU A 140 14.98 -8.55 -21.58
CA GLU A 140 16.02 -7.50 -21.48
C GLU A 140 15.79 -6.45 -20.36
N LYS A 141 14.64 -6.43 -19.74
CA LYS A 141 14.31 -5.49 -18.66
C LYS A 141 13.72 -6.18 -17.44
N ASP A 142 14.56 -6.32 -16.48
CA ASP A 142 14.41 -6.16 -15.05
C ASP A 142 13.59 -7.24 -14.34
N TYR A 143 12.26 -7.21 -14.36
CA TYR A 143 11.38 -8.01 -13.51
C TYR A 143 10.53 -9.01 -14.31
N GLU A 144 10.90 -9.29 -15.55
CA GLU A 144 10.13 -10.15 -16.43
C GLU A 144 10.93 -11.38 -16.86
N ILE A 145 10.31 -12.55 -16.75
CA ILE A 145 10.86 -13.85 -17.08
C ILE A 145 10.08 -14.39 -18.26
N SER A 146 10.78 -14.73 -19.33
CA SER A 146 10.24 -15.47 -20.47
C SER A 146 10.41 -16.96 -20.24
N ILE A 147 9.33 -17.70 -20.39
CA ILE A 147 9.31 -19.16 -20.32
C ILE A 147 8.72 -19.70 -21.63
N ILE A 148 9.56 -20.35 -22.44
CA ILE A 148 9.15 -20.93 -23.72
C ILE A 148 9.00 -22.41 -23.52
N ASP A 149 7.79 -22.92 -23.61
CA ASP A 149 7.46 -24.33 -23.64
C ASP A 149 7.27 -24.77 -25.08
N SER A 150 8.00 -25.83 -25.53
CA SER A 150 7.92 -26.34 -26.89
C SER A 150 7.70 -27.85 -26.88
N ALA A 151 6.91 -28.33 -27.83
CA ALA A 151 6.62 -29.75 -28.01
C ALA A 151 6.82 -30.14 -29.49
N LYS A 152 7.74 -31.03 -29.78
CA LYS A 152 8.14 -31.45 -31.14
C LYS A 152 6.96 -31.88 -32.01
N ASN A 153 5.98 -32.56 -31.43
CA ASN A 153 4.77 -33.05 -32.10
C ASN A 153 3.51 -32.24 -31.80
N GLY A 154 3.67 -31.04 -31.17
CA GLY A 154 2.59 -30.29 -30.59
C GLY A 154 2.24 -30.73 -29.18
N PHE A 155 1.54 -29.88 -28.46
CA PHE A 155 1.06 -30.21 -27.11
C PHE A 155 0.03 -31.34 -27.16
N ASN A 156 0.16 -32.31 -26.26
CA ASN A 156 -0.82 -33.42 -26.12
C ASN A 156 -2.14 -32.95 -25.51
N GLY A 157 -2.08 -31.89 -24.69
CA GLY A 157 -3.21 -31.20 -24.11
C GLY A 157 -3.21 -29.73 -24.52
N LYS A 158 -3.25 -28.86 -23.54
CA LYS A 158 -3.18 -27.41 -23.75
C LYS A 158 -1.95 -26.84 -23.06
N ALA A 159 -1.28 -25.88 -23.69
CA ALA A 159 -0.26 -25.12 -23.01
C ALA A 159 -0.89 -24.38 -21.82
N PHE A 160 -0.23 -24.40 -20.69
CA PHE A 160 -0.69 -23.73 -19.48
C PHE A 160 0.43 -22.99 -18.76
N ALA A 161 0.08 -21.95 -18.03
CA ALA A 161 0.92 -21.31 -17.04
C ALA A 161 0.10 -21.04 -15.76
N GLY A 162 0.70 -21.32 -14.62
CA GLY A 162 0.00 -21.20 -13.33
C GLY A 162 0.89 -20.77 -12.19
N LEU A 163 0.30 -19.98 -11.31
CA LEU A 163 0.80 -19.59 -9.99
C LEU A 163 0.06 -20.42 -8.94
N TYR A 164 0.81 -20.98 -8.02
CA TYR A 164 0.29 -21.87 -6.98
C TYR A 164 0.74 -21.35 -5.62
N ARG A 165 -0.22 -21.14 -4.72
CA ARG A 165 0.05 -20.60 -3.38
C ARG A 165 -0.71 -21.40 -2.32
N THR A 166 0.00 -21.86 -1.30
CA THR A 166 -0.61 -22.40 -0.08
C THR A 166 -0.42 -21.39 1.04
N ASP A 167 -1.51 -20.92 1.62
CA ASP A 167 -1.50 -20.15 2.84
C ASP A 167 -2.11 -21.04 3.93
N GLY A 168 -1.31 -21.48 4.89
CA GLY A 168 -1.86 -22.22 6.01
C GLY A 168 -2.85 -21.33 6.80
N LYS A 169 -4.02 -21.82 7.14
CA LYS A 169 -5.05 -21.10 7.94
C LYS A 169 -4.50 -20.49 9.22
N ALA A 170 -3.38 -21.03 9.75
CA ALA A 170 -2.68 -20.48 10.90
C ALA A 170 -2.01 -19.12 10.64
N LEU A 171 -1.70 -18.77 9.39
CA LEU A 171 -1.09 -17.47 9.05
C LEU A 171 -2.12 -16.35 9.11
N ASP A 172 -3.35 -16.58 8.62
CA ASP A 172 -4.43 -15.59 8.67
C ASP A 172 -4.80 -15.25 10.12
N LEU A 173 -4.91 -16.24 10.99
CA LEU A 173 -5.19 -16.03 12.41
C LEU A 173 -4.03 -15.33 13.15
N LYS A 174 -2.77 -15.61 12.77
CA LYS A 174 -1.59 -14.90 13.33
C LYS A 174 -1.41 -13.50 12.73
N ARG A 175 -1.67 -13.31 11.46
CA ARG A 175 -1.70 -11.97 10.83
C ARG A 175 -2.77 -11.11 11.47
N ASP A 176 -4.00 -11.61 11.63
CA ASP A 176 -5.11 -10.87 12.24
C ASP A 176 -4.87 -10.58 13.73
N ALA A 177 -4.25 -11.50 14.47
CA ALA A 177 -3.95 -11.32 15.89
C ALA A 177 -2.74 -10.40 16.16
N LEU A 178 -1.70 -10.42 15.29
CA LEU A 178 -0.52 -9.55 15.42
C LEU A 178 -0.75 -8.16 14.82
N SER A 179 -1.72 -8.02 13.94
CA SER A 179 -2.01 -6.78 13.23
C SER A 179 -3.03 -5.89 13.94
N GLY A 180 -3.42 -6.19 15.18
CA GLY A 180 -4.29 -5.32 15.98
C GLY A 180 -5.51 -4.84 15.20
N GLY A 181 -6.40 -5.75 14.90
CA GLY A 181 -7.68 -5.75 14.19
C GLY A 181 -8.38 -4.48 13.67
N MET A 182 -7.92 -3.28 13.98
CA MET A 182 -8.59 -2.03 13.56
C MET A 182 -7.73 -1.15 12.64
N MET A 183 -6.42 -1.38 12.55
CA MET A 183 -5.50 -0.53 11.78
C MET A 183 -4.61 -1.26 10.80
N ASN A 184 -4.62 -2.58 10.82
CA ASN A 184 -4.05 -3.36 9.74
C ASN A 184 -5.03 -3.35 8.57
N ASN A 185 -5.11 -2.21 7.95
CA ASN A 185 -5.66 -2.10 6.62
C ASN A 185 -4.65 -2.79 5.70
N SER A 186 -4.65 -4.14 5.75
CA SER A 186 -3.92 -4.95 4.79
C SER A 186 -4.29 -4.42 3.41
N SER A 187 -3.31 -4.10 2.62
CA SER A 187 -3.48 -3.94 1.19
C SER A 187 -4.26 -5.14 0.69
N TYR A 188 -5.08 -4.94 -0.32
CA TYR A 188 -5.83 -6.02 -0.92
C TYR A 188 -4.87 -7.18 -1.23
N GLU A 189 -5.10 -8.33 -0.62
CA GLU A 189 -4.45 -9.59 -0.96
C GLU A 189 -5.50 -10.51 -1.60
N GLY A 190 -5.30 -10.84 -2.85
CA GLY A 190 -6.27 -11.62 -3.61
C GLY A 190 -5.78 -11.92 -5.02
N VAL A 191 -6.70 -12.30 -5.84
CA VAL A 191 -6.55 -12.56 -7.26
C VAL A 191 -6.99 -11.36 -8.05
N ALA A 192 -6.30 -11.04 -9.13
CA ALA A 192 -6.81 -10.14 -10.14
C ALA A 192 -6.67 -10.77 -11.52
N ILE A 193 -7.67 -10.55 -12.35
CA ILE A 193 -7.71 -10.93 -13.75
C ILE A 193 -8.05 -9.68 -14.57
N SER A 194 -7.29 -9.44 -15.63
CA SER A 194 -7.63 -8.45 -16.65
C SER A 194 -8.02 -9.18 -17.93
N SER A 195 -9.10 -8.77 -18.54
CA SER A 195 -9.63 -9.32 -19.79
C SER A 195 -10.12 -8.20 -20.71
N GLU A 196 -10.46 -8.56 -21.96
CA GLU A 196 -11.12 -7.61 -22.88
C GLU A 196 -12.49 -7.13 -22.37
N ALA A 197 -13.20 -7.99 -21.62
CA ALA A 197 -14.54 -7.69 -21.10
C ALA A 197 -14.50 -6.84 -19.83
N ASP A 198 -13.56 -7.13 -18.94
CA ASP A 198 -13.36 -6.40 -17.69
C ASP A 198 -11.87 -6.09 -17.50
N PRO A 199 -11.49 -4.81 -17.49
CA PRO A 199 -10.11 -4.39 -17.32
C PRO A 199 -9.48 -4.81 -15.99
N TYR A 200 -10.28 -5.02 -14.94
CA TYR A 200 -9.75 -5.33 -13.62
C TYR A 200 -10.80 -5.98 -12.71
N GLU A 201 -10.94 -7.28 -12.82
CA GLU A 201 -11.76 -8.10 -11.93
C GLU A 201 -10.92 -8.65 -10.77
N THR A 202 -11.37 -8.48 -9.54
CA THR A 202 -10.65 -8.89 -8.34
C THR A 202 -11.50 -9.73 -7.42
N GLU A 203 -10.90 -10.80 -6.86
CA GLU A 203 -11.55 -11.62 -5.85
C GLU A 203 -10.60 -11.92 -4.69
N ARG A 204 -11.10 -11.84 -3.45
CA ARG A 204 -10.30 -12.18 -2.27
C ARG A 204 -10.08 -13.68 -2.18
N LEU A 205 -8.89 -14.11 -1.73
CA LEU A 205 -8.54 -15.53 -1.62
C LEU A 205 -9.60 -16.35 -0.86
N LYS A 206 -10.17 -15.80 0.21
CA LYS A 206 -11.20 -16.47 1.02
C LYS A 206 -12.55 -16.66 0.34
N ASN A 207 -12.81 -16.01 -0.79
CA ASN A 207 -14.08 -16.07 -1.51
C ASN A 207 -13.96 -16.90 -2.81
N LEU A 208 -12.80 -17.54 -3.08
CA LEU A 208 -12.58 -18.37 -4.26
C LEU A 208 -13.19 -19.79 -4.13
N ASP A 209 -14.25 -19.94 -3.34
CA ASP A 209 -14.99 -21.21 -3.24
C ASP A 209 -15.64 -21.59 -4.59
N GLU A 210 -16.02 -20.62 -5.41
CA GLU A 210 -16.41 -20.78 -6.79
C GLU A 210 -15.26 -20.40 -7.72
N PRO A 211 -14.92 -21.27 -8.71
CA PRO A 211 -13.87 -20.95 -9.68
C PRO A 211 -14.22 -19.71 -10.49
N LEU A 212 -13.28 -18.76 -10.57
CA LEU A 212 -13.37 -17.65 -11.48
C LEU A 212 -12.76 -18.07 -12.83
N GLU A 213 -13.52 -18.03 -13.91
CA GLU A 213 -13.07 -18.41 -15.24
C GLU A 213 -13.47 -17.36 -16.27
N VAL A 214 -12.49 -16.87 -17.03
CA VAL A 214 -12.66 -15.81 -18.03
C VAL A 214 -11.95 -16.17 -19.33
N LEU A 215 -12.69 -16.21 -20.43
CA LEU A 215 -12.14 -16.38 -21.77
C LEU A 215 -11.77 -15.01 -22.35
N SER A 216 -10.51 -14.83 -22.73
CA SER A 216 -10.03 -13.58 -23.31
C SER A 216 -8.90 -13.82 -24.31
N LYS A 217 -8.75 -12.87 -25.23
CA LYS A 217 -7.71 -12.89 -26.27
C LYS A 217 -6.38 -12.34 -25.76
N SER A 218 -6.45 -11.43 -24.81
CA SER A 218 -5.32 -10.81 -24.15
C SER A 218 -5.64 -10.63 -22.67
N GLY A 219 -4.71 -10.12 -21.90
CA GLY A 219 -4.89 -9.83 -20.49
C GLY A 219 -3.81 -10.43 -19.61
N TRP A 220 -4.10 -10.50 -18.33
CA TRP A 220 -3.18 -11.06 -17.35
C TRP A 220 -3.94 -11.58 -16.12
N VAL A 221 -3.28 -12.45 -15.37
CA VAL A 221 -3.77 -12.96 -14.09
C VAL A 221 -2.64 -12.97 -13.07
N GLY A 222 -2.92 -12.57 -11.83
CA GLY A 222 -1.87 -12.52 -10.82
C GLY A 222 -2.36 -12.46 -9.39
N PHE A 223 -1.46 -12.86 -8.45
CA PHE A 223 -1.64 -12.66 -7.00
C PHE A 223 -1.17 -11.28 -6.59
N ILE A 224 -2.10 -10.47 -6.10
CA ILE A 224 -1.80 -9.12 -5.61
C ILE A 224 -1.33 -9.19 -4.17
N GLN A 225 -0.18 -8.58 -3.90
CA GLN A 225 0.35 -8.31 -2.57
C GLN A 225 0.51 -6.78 -2.40
N LYS A 226 0.86 -6.35 -1.22
CA LYS A 226 0.96 -4.91 -0.90
C LYS A 226 1.84 -4.12 -1.86
N TYR A 227 3.11 -4.45 -1.94
CA TYR A 227 4.10 -3.69 -2.72
C TYR A 227 4.59 -4.43 -3.95
N PHE A 228 4.41 -5.75 -3.97
CA PHE A 228 4.94 -6.64 -4.98
C PHE A 228 3.81 -7.41 -5.65
N PHE A 229 4.10 -7.87 -6.85
CA PHE A 229 3.11 -8.50 -7.68
C PHE A 229 3.75 -9.60 -8.52
N ALA A 230 3.05 -10.70 -8.67
CA ALA A 230 3.41 -11.72 -9.63
C ALA A 230 2.23 -11.94 -10.55
N ALA A 231 2.45 -11.76 -11.86
CA ALA A 231 1.42 -11.90 -12.89
C ALA A 231 1.92 -12.71 -14.07
N ILE A 232 1.03 -13.50 -14.63
CA ILE A 232 1.22 -14.17 -15.91
C ILE A 232 0.47 -13.33 -16.96
N ILE A 233 1.22 -12.91 -18.00
CA ILE A 233 0.72 -11.99 -19.03
C ILE A 233 0.49 -12.79 -20.32
N GLY A 234 -0.72 -12.68 -20.87
CA GLY A 234 -1.06 -13.25 -22.17
C GLY A 234 -0.66 -12.33 -23.33
N SER A 235 -0.55 -12.88 -24.52
CA SER A 235 -0.31 -12.13 -25.76
C SER A 235 -1.58 -12.09 -26.63
N ASP A 236 -1.66 -11.13 -27.56
CA ASP A 236 -2.82 -11.00 -28.46
C ASP A 236 -2.88 -12.08 -29.54
N GLU A 237 -1.86 -12.96 -29.61
CA GLU A 237 -1.76 -14.01 -30.62
C GLU A 237 -2.62 -15.23 -30.31
N TYR A 238 -3.04 -15.39 -29.04
CA TYR A 238 -3.74 -16.56 -28.55
C TYR A 238 -5.04 -16.21 -27.84
N ILE A 239 -5.90 -17.21 -27.68
CA ILE A 239 -7.07 -17.17 -26.84
C ILE A 239 -6.76 -17.93 -25.55
N TYR A 240 -7.01 -17.31 -24.41
CA TYR A 240 -6.71 -17.85 -23.09
C TYR A 240 -7.98 -18.08 -22.29
N MET A 241 -8.04 -19.18 -21.58
CA MET A 241 -8.97 -19.38 -20.46
C MET A 241 -8.23 -19.04 -19.18
N TYR A 242 -8.39 -17.84 -18.68
CA TYR A 242 -7.92 -17.43 -17.37
C TYR A 242 -8.75 -18.08 -16.29
N SER A 243 -8.14 -18.59 -15.24
CA SER A 243 -8.86 -19.19 -14.12
C SER A 243 -8.17 -18.92 -12.79
N ALA A 244 -8.99 -18.81 -11.74
CA ALA A 244 -8.52 -18.76 -10.35
C ALA A 244 -9.45 -19.63 -9.51
N ARG A 245 -8.89 -20.46 -8.62
CA ARG A 245 -9.64 -21.38 -7.77
C ARG A 245 -8.91 -21.68 -6.46
N ALA A 246 -9.67 -22.02 -5.44
CA ALA A 246 -9.18 -22.61 -4.21
C ALA A 246 -9.51 -24.11 -4.18
N ASN A 247 -8.59 -24.93 -3.66
CA ASN A 247 -8.84 -26.33 -3.37
C ASN A 247 -9.12 -26.52 -1.88
N GLU A 248 -9.72 -27.65 -1.49
CA GLU A 248 -10.04 -28.02 -0.10
C GLU A 248 -8.83 -28.01 0.85
N SER A 249 -7.60 -28.10 0.31
CA SER A 249 -6.33 -28.09 1.09
C SER A 249 -5.69 -26.70 1.23
N ASP A 250 -6.44 -25.62 1.14
CA ASP A 250 -5.94 -24.23 1.18
C ASP A 250 -4.89 -23.93 0.09
N LEU A 251 -4.93 -24.67 -1.03
CA LEU A 251 -4.12 -24.41 -2.21
C LEU A 251 -4.91 -23.52 -3.17
N TYR A 252 -4.45 -22.30 -3.31
CA TYR A 252 -4.91 -21.36 -4.32
C TYR A 252 -4.10 -21.57 -5.60
N SER A 253 -4.80 -21.71 -6.72
CA SER A 253 -4.18 -21.79 -8.04
C SER A 253 -4.82 -20.79 -8.97
N MET A 254 -4.00 -20.10 -9.74
CA MET A 254 -4.44 -19.22 -10.81
C MET A 254 -3.50 -19.31 -11.99
N GLY A 255 -4.02 -19.01 -13.15
CA GLY A 255 -3.25 -19.05 -14.38
C GLY A 255 -4.14 -19.02 -15.59
N TYR A 256 -3.62 -19.52 -16.67
CA TYR A 256 -4.40 -19.72 -17.88
C TYR A 256 -4.06 -21.06 -18.58
N THR A 257 -4.98 -21.50 -19.43
CA THR A 257 -4.73 -22.48 -20.49
C THR A 257 -4.90 -21.80 -21.84
N VAL A 258 -4.04 -22.16 -22.79
CA VAL A 258 -4.15 -21.68 -24.17
C VAL A 258 -5.20 -22.50 -24.90
N GLU A 259 -6.30 -21.84 -25.32
CA GLU A 259 -7.40 -22.50 -26.02
C GLU A 259 -7.12 -22.67 -27.52
N GLY A 260 -6.19 -21.90 -28.06
CA GLY A 260 -5.71 -21.95 -29.44
C GLY A 260 -5.17 -20.61 -29.91
N PRO A 261 -4.50 -20.61 -31.06
CA PRO A 261 -4.09 -19.38 -31.69
C PRO A 261 -5.31 -18.57 -32.15
N SER A 262 -5.22 -17.24 -32.13
CA SER A 262 -6.29 -16.34 -32.62
C SER A 262 -6.58 -16.54 -34.10
N VAL A 263 -5.61 -17.06 -34.86
CA VAL A 263 -5.74 -17.44 -36.28
C VAL A 263 -5.34 -18.89 -36.39
N GLY A 264 -6.22 -19.80 -36.68
CA GLY A 264 -6.13 -21.26 -36.59
C GLY A 264 -4.75 -21.89 -36.91
N GLY A 265 -4.41 -22.93 -36.16
CA GLY A 265 -3.12 -23.66 -36.26
C GLY A 265 -2.93 -24.61 -35.08
N VAL A 266 -1.84 -25.39 -35.12
CA VAL A 266 -1.41 -26.24 -34.00
C VAL A 266 -0.36 -25.50 -33.21
N VAL A 267 -0.51 -25.46 -31.90
CA VAL A 267 0.47 -24.82 -30.99
C VAL A 267 1.63 -25.80 -30.81
N LEU A 268 2.80 -25.49 -31.38
CA LEU A 268 4.02 -26.21 -31.21
C LEU A 268 4.94 -25.63 -30.16
N GLU A 269 4.82 -24.33 -29.96
CA GLU A 269 5.60 -23.53 -29.03
C GLU A 269 4.73 -22.43 -28.45
N HIS A 270 4.89 -22.15 -27.17
CA HIS A 270 4.22 -21.08 -26.52
C HIS A 270 5.14 -20.35 -25.53
N GLU A 271 5.19 -19.02 -25.64
CA GLU A 271 5.91 -18.17 -24.72
C GLU A 271 4.97 -17.67 -23.61
N HIS A 272 5.34 -17.97 -22.36
CA HIS A 272 4.68 -17.45 -21.17
C HIS A 272 5.51 -16.29 -20.62
N ARG A 273 4.89 -15.15 -20.40
CA ARG A 273 5.52 -13.97 -19.80
C ARG A 273 5.13 -13.89 -18.33
N LEU A 274 6.10 -14.05 -17.43
CA LEU A 274 5.93 -13.98 -16.00
C LEU A 274 6.57 -12.71 -15.47
N PHE A 275 5.76 -11.78 -14.99
CA PHE A 275 6.21 -10.59 -14.25
C PHE A 275 6.31 -10.92 -12.76
N VAL A 276 7.44 -10.60 -12.12
CA VAL A 276 7.63 -10.70 -10.67
C VAL A 276 8.39 -9.47 -10.20
N GLY A 277 7.69 -8.48 -9.68
CA GLY A 277 8.32 -7.21 -9.39
C GLY A 277 7.52 -6.26 -8.50
N PRO A 278 8.06 -5.03 -8.31
CA PRO A 278 7.40 -3.97 -7.57
C PRO A 278 6.23 -3.39 -8.36
N LYS A 279 5.21 -2.93 -7.63
CA LYS A 279 4.06 -2.23 -8.23
C LYS A 279 4.40 -0.76 -8.51
N ILE A 280 5.29 -0.54 -9.49
CA ILE A 280 5.64 0.80 -9.98
C ILE A 280 4.78 1.13 -11.20
N ARG A 281 3.92 2.14 -11.08
CA ARG A 281 2.90 2.45 -12.08
C ARG A 281 3.47 2.60 -13.50
N LYS A 282 4.56 3.35 -13.65
CA LYS A 282 5.18 3.59 -14.97
C LYS A 282 5.67 2.31 -15.62
N ASP A 283 6.25 1.41 -14.83
CA ASP A 283 6.79 0.15 -15.31
C ASP A 283 5.67 -0.83 -15.69
N LEU A 284 4.61 -0.89 -14.88
CA LEU A 284 3.46 -1.76 -15.13
C LEU A 284 2.72 -1.38 -16.41
N MET A 285 2.52 -0.08 -16.68
CA MET A 285 1.87 0.42 -17.91
C MET A 285 2.62 0.04 -19.19
N LEU A 286 3.92 -0.24 -19.12
CA LEU A 286 4.74 -0.60 -20.28
C LEU A 286 4.72 -2.11 -20.58
N ARG A 287 4.19 -2.93 -19.66
CA ARG A 287 4.28 -4.40 -19.73
C ARG A 287 3.00 -5.05 -20.24
N ALA A 288 1.86 -4.61 -19.77
CA ALA A 288 0.56 -5.07 -20.24
C ALA A 288 -0.52 -4.01 -19.99
N ASP A 289 -1.56 -4.02 -20.80
CA ASP A 289 -2.72 -3.16 -20.64
C ASP A 289 -3.40 -3.43 -19.29
N ASN A 290 -3.74 -2.35 -18.58
CA ASN A 290 -4.41 -2.37 -17.28
C ASN A 290 -3.60 -3.03 -16.14
N LEU A 291 -2.32 -3.37 -16.33
CA LEU A 291 -1.51 -3.98 -15.27
C LEU A 291 -1.28 -3.00 -14.10
N GLU A 292 -1.27 -1.69 -14.35
CA GLU A 292 -1.17 -0.63 -13.35
C GLU A 292 -2.39 -0.55 -12.43
N LEU A 293 -3.54 -1.13 -12.82
CA LEU A 293 -4.72 -1.21 -11.96
C LEU A 293 -4.50 -2.15 -10.77
N SER A 294 -3.46 -3.00 -10.82
CA SER A 294 -3.02 -3.81 -9.67
C SER A 294 -2.60 -2.96 -8.45
N ILE A 295 -2.35 -1.64 -8.64
CA ILE A 295 -2.12 -0.69 -7.56
C ILE A 295 -3.48 -0.22 -7.04
N ASP A 296 -3.96 -0.84 -5.96
CA ASP A 296 -5.26 -0.53 -5.37
C ASP A 296 -5.24 0.80 -4.60
N MET A 297 -5.61 1.86 -5.29
CA MET A 297 -5.75 3.20 -4.69
C MET A 297 -7.13 3.42 -4.03
N GLY A 298 -7.92 2.36 -3.84
CA GLY A 298 -9.23 2.39 -3.21
C GLY A 298 -10.26 3.24 -3.97
N TRP A 299 -11.38 3.53 -3.31
CA TRP A 299 -12.49 4.30 -3.90
C TRP A 299 -12.11 5.71 -4.37
N PHE A 300 -11.05 6.31 -3.79
CA PHE A 300 -10.57 7.63 -4.17
C PHE A 300 -9.48 7.60 -5.26
N TRP A 301 -9.37 6.53 -6.05
CA TRP A 301 -8.36 6.36 -7.10
C TRP A 301 -8.27 7.56 -8.06
N PHE A 302 -9.41 8.15 -8.43
CA PHE A 302 -9.49 9.32 -9.33
C PHE A 302 -8.79 10.56 -8.75
N LEU A 303 -8.62 10.63 -7.41
CA LEU A 303 -7.91 11.69 -6.72
C LEU A 303 -6.46 11.28 -6.39
N SER A 304 -6.25 10.02 -6.02
CA SER A 304 -4.93 9.47 -5.67
C SER A 304 -4.00 9.42 -6.88
N GLN A 305 -4.48 8.99 -8.06
CA GLN A 305 -3.66 8.89 -9.27
C GLN A 305 -3.03 10.23 -9.71
N PRO A 306 -3.78 11.35 -9.83
CA PRO A 306 -3.16 12.65 -10.12
C PRO A 306 -2.15 13.09 -9.06
N MET A 307 -2.38 12.76 -7.78
CA MET A 307 -1.43 13.07 -6.71
C MET A 307 -0.12 12.32 -6.89
N VAL A 308 -0.18 11.01 -7.14
CA VAL A 308 1.01 10.19 -7.41
C VAL A 308 1.74 10.70 -8.65
N TRP A 309 1.04 11.02 -9.73
CA TRP A 309 1.66 11.58 -10.93
C TRP A 309 2.42 12.90 -10.66
N VAL A 310 1.82 13.81 -9.88
CA VAL A 310 2.50 15.07 -9.48
C VAL A 310 3.72 14.76 -8.59
N MET A 311 3.58 13.84 -7.65
CA MET A 311 4.68 13.43 -6.77
C MET A 311 5.83 12.79 -7.55
N ASP A 312 5.55 11.89 -8.49
CA ASP A 312 6.56 11.29 -9.37
C ASP A 312 7.31 12.35 -10.17
N THR A 313 6.57 13.33 -10.70
CA THR A 313 7.14 14.45 -11.45
C THR A 313 8.07 15.29 -10.55
N LEU A 314 7.62 15.62 -9.35
CA LEU A 314 8.42 16.35 -8.36
C LEU A 314 9.66 15.56 -7.93
N ASN A 315 9.50 14.26 -7.70
CA ASN A 315 10.60 13.40 -7.28
C ASN A 315 11.68 13.28 -8.35
N GLY A 316 11.30 13.34 -9.63
CA GLY A 316 12.25 13.39 -10.75
C GLY A 316 13.20 14.60 -10.69
N TYR A 317 12.82 15.70 -10.00
CA TYR A 317 13.69 16.86 -9.77
C TYR A 317 14.36 16.87 -8.39
N LEU A 318 13.67 16.37 -7.36
CA LEU A 318 14.11 16.47 -5.96
C LEU A 318 14.98 15.28 -5.54
N ASN A 319 14.83 14.14 -6.21
CA ASN A 319 15.50 12.87 -5.89
C ASN A 319 15.39 12.46 -4.41
N SER A 320 14.28 12.83 -3.75
CA SER A 320 13.99 12.50 -2.36
C SER A 320 12.49 12.49 -2.13
N TRP A 321 11.94 11.35 -1.77
CA TRP A 321 10.51 11.19 -1.49
C TRP A 321 10.05 12.00 -0.29
N GLY A 322 10.89 12.11 0.75
CA GLY A 322 10.57 12.95 1.91
C GLY A 322 10.42 14.42 1.54
N LEU A 323 11.35 14.97 0.75
CA LEU A 323 11.25 16.35 0.23
C LEU A 323 10.07 16.49 -0.73
N THR A 324 9.80 15.48 -1.54
CA THR A 324 8.64 15.45 -2.44
C THR A 324 7.33 15.58 -1.69
N ILE A 325 7.14 14.85 -0.59
CA ILE A 325 5.95 14.95 0.27
C ILE A 325 5.82 16.36 0.84
N ILE A 326 6.92 16.96 1.32
CA ILE A 326 6.91 18.32 1.87
C ILE A 326 6.49 19.33 0.81
N VAL A 327 7.15 19.33 -0.35
CA VAL A 327 6.88 20.28 -1.44
C VAL A 327 5.47 20.09 -1.99
N PHE A 328 5.06 18.85 -2.23
CA PHE A 328 3.70 18.52 -2.67
C PHE A 328 2.64 19.06 -1.70
N THR A 329 2.83 18.85 -0.40
CA THR A 329 1.92 19.34 0.64
C THR A 329 1.79 20.87 0.61
N ILE A 330 2.92 21.57 0.46
CA ILE A 330 2.94 23.03 0.35
C ILE A 330 2.20 23.49 -0.92
N LEU A 331 2.43 22.85 -2.06
CA LEU A 331 1.75 23.16 -3.32
C LEU A 331 0.23 22.99 -3.22
N ILE A 332 -0.25 21.89 -2.64
CA ILE A 332 -1.68 21.67 -2.39
C ILE A 332 -2.25 22.75 -1.46
N LYS A 333 -1.53 23.13 -0.41
CA LYS A 333 -1.96 24.23 0.49
C LYS A 333 -2.03 25.58 -0.22
N LEU A 334 -1.11 25.87 -1.12
CA LEU A 334 -1.13 27.08 -1.94
C LEU A 334 -2.31 27.08 -2.93
N LEU A 335 -2.58 25.93 -3.54
CA LEU A 335 -3.74 25.77 -4.45
C LEU A 335 -5.06 26.06 -3.72
N PHE A 336 -5.22 25.58 -2.50
CA PHE A 336 -6.41 25.79 -1.68
C PHE A 336 -6.39 27.08 -0.85
N TRP A 337 -5.35 27.90 -1.00
CA TRP A 337 -5.21 29.16 -0.25
C TRP A 337 -6.46 30.05 -0.30
N PRO A 338 -7.08 30.36 -1.48
CA PRO A 338 -8.21 31.30 -1.52
C PRO A 338 -9.42 30.78 -0.72
N VAL A 339 -9.66 29.47 -0.72
CA VAL A 339 -10.77 28.85 0.00
C VAL A 339 -10.50 28.84 1.51
N THR A 340 -9.30 28.44 1.92
CA THR A 340 -8.90 28.40 3.34
C THR A 340 -8.78 29.79 3.93
N ALA A 341 -8.32 30.79 3.16
CA ALA A 341 -8.27 32.18 3.60
C ALA A 341 -9.65 32.75 3.90
N LYS A 342 -10.66 32.47 3.05
CA LYS A 342 -12.04 32.88 3.31
C LYS A 342 -12.60 32.26 4.60
N SER A 343 -12.28 31.01 4.83
CA SER A 343 -12.67 30.27 6.04
C SER A 343 -12.02 30.87 7.30
N PHE A 344 -10.70 31.08 7.29
CA PHE A 344 -9.99 31.68 8.42
C PHE A 344 -10.41 33.10 8.72
N ARG A 345 -10.76 33.92 7.70
CA ARG A 345 -11.34 35.26 7.93
C ARG A 345 -12.67 35.17 8.64
N SER A 346 -13.54 34.24 8.28
CA SER A 346 -14.82 34.03 8.99
C SER A 346 -14.61 33.59 10.43
N MET A 347 -13.60 32.71 10.67
CA MET A 347 -13.21 32.29 12.03
C MET A 347 -12.64 33.46 12.87
N ALA A 348 -11.83 34.32 12.25
CA ALA A 348 -11.33 35.52 12.92
C ALA A 348 -12.47 36.46 13.36
N ASN A 349 -13.50 36.64 12.52
CA ASN A 349 -14.70 37.40 12.89
C ASN A 349 -15.45 36.73 14.05
N LEU A 350 -15.58 35.40 14.03
CA LEU A 350 -16.20 34.65 15.12
C LEU A 350 -15.45 34.86 16.45
N ARG A 351 -14.11 34.83 16.41
CA ARG A 351 -13.28 35.09 17.61
C ARG A 351 -13.52 36.46 18.21
N LYS A 352 -13.67 37.50 17.38
CA LYS A 352 -13.93 38.87 17.84
C LYS A 352 -15.25 39.01 18.58
N ILE A 353 -16.30 38.28 18.16
CA ILE A 353 -17.62 38.33 18.79
C ILE A 353 -17.82 37.28 19.89
N THR A 354 -16.78 36.49 20.21
CA THR A 354 -16.86 35.47 21.29
C THR A 354 -17.32 36.03 22.63
N PRO A 355 -16.87 37.22 23.10
CA PRO A 355 -17.39 37.81 24.34
C PRO A 355 -18.91 38.03 24.31
N GLU A 356 -19.44 38.62 23.23
CA GLU A 356 -20.89 38.85 23.03
C GLU A 356 -21.67 37.54 22.96
N LEU A 357 -21.09 36.50 22.34
CA LEU A 357 -21.68 35.15 22.31
C LEU A 357 -21.77 34.53 23.70
N ASN A 358 -20.78 34.76 24.56
CA ASN A 358 -20.79 34.30 25.95
C ASN A 358 -21.83 35.04 26.77
N GLU A 359 -22.05 36.33 26.53
CA GLU A 359 -23.14 37.09 27.16
C GLU A 359 -24.52 36.58 26.77
N ILE A 360 -24.76 36.30 25.48
CA ILE A 360 -26.01 35.66 25.01
C ILE A 360 -26.20 34.32 25.70
N LYS A 361 -25.14 33.51 25.80
CA LYS A 361 -25.19 32.20 26.45
C LYS A 361 -25.56 32.30 27.93
N SER A 362 -25.01 33.25 28.65
CA SER A 362 -25.33 33.48 30.05
C SER A 362 -26.75 34.07 30.26
N ARG A 363 -27.16 34.99 29.36
CA ARG A 363 -28.47 35.67 29.45
C ARG A 363 -29.64 34.75 29.18
N TYR A 364 -29.50 33.82 28.22
CA TYR A 364 -30.56 32.89 27.78
C TYR A 364 -30.25 31.45 28.20
N LYS A 365 -29.68 31.22 29.39
CA LYS A 365 -29.23 29.92 29.88
C LYS A 365 -30.36 28.88 29.92
N ASP A 366 -31.58 29.31 30.24
CA ASP A 366 -32.76 28.48 30.42
C ASP A 366 -33.67 28.43 29.16
N ASP A 367 -33.37 29.23 28.13
CA ASP A 367 -34.13 29.28 26.87
C ASP A 367 -33.23 29.01 25.67
N ARG A 368 -33.01 27.73 25.39
CA ARG A 368 -32.13 27.27 24.27
C ARG A 368 -32.60 27.77 22.89
N GLN A 369 -33.89 28.01 22.71
CA GLN A 369 -34.44 28.45 21.44
C GLN A 369 -34.11 29.93 21.19
N LYS A 370 -34.30 30.80 22.18
CA LYS A 370 -33.89 32.21 22.10
C LYS A 370 -32.38 32.36 22.03
N GLN A 371 -31.63 31.55 22.79
CA GLN A 371 -30.18 31.52 22.74
C GLN A 371 -29.66 31.22 21.31
N SER A 372 -30.21 30.18 20.66
CA SER A 372 -29.85 29.83 19.28
C SER A 372 -30.22 30.94 18.29
N ALA A 373 -31.42 31.54 18.41
CA ALA A 373 -31.89 32.61 17.54
C ALA A 373 -31.02 33.88 17.64
N GLU A 374 -30.72 34.35 18.86
CA GLU A 374 -29.87 35.53 19.06
C GLU A 374 -28.40 35.27 18.68
N THR A 375 -27.89 34.06 18.94
CA THR A 375 -26.56 33.63 18.46
C THR A 375 -26.47 33.70 16.93
N MET A 376 -27.45 33.18 16.22
CA MET A 376 -27.49 33.19 14.75
C MET A 376 -27.60 34.62 14.21
N LYS A 377 -28.38 35.47 14.86
CA LYS A 377 -28.56 36.89 14.51
C LYS A 377 -27.26 37.67 14.68
N LEU A 378 -26.56 37.47 15.79
CA LEU A 378 -25.25 38.09 16.04
C LEU A 378 -24.21 37.65 15.01
N MET A 379 -24.12 36.35 14.72
CA MET A 379 -23.21 35.83 13.72
C MET A 379 -23.47 36.41 12.33
N LYS A 380 -24.74 36.49 11.91
CA LYS A 380 -25.10 37.11 10.62
C LYS A 380 -24.71 38.58 10.55
N LYS A 381 -24.92 39.34 11.64
CA LYS A 381 -24.57 40.76 11.73
C LYS A 381 -23.08 41.00 11.50
N HIS A 382 -22.23 40.13 11.99
CA HIS A 382 -20.76 40.24 11.89
C HIS A 382 -20.14 39.42 10.77
N GLY A 383 -20.93 38.82 9.87
CA GLY A 383 -20.44 38.00 8.78
C GLY A 383 -19.66 36.76 9.23
N ALA A 384 -19.92 36.32 10.46
CA ALA A 384 -19.31 35.10 11.01
C ALA A 384 -20.16 33.89 10.66
N ASN A 385 -19.55 32.86 10.07
CA ASN A 385 -20.22 31.61 9.74
C ASN A 385 -19.73 30.50 10.69
N PRO A 386 -20.62 29.84 11.44
CA PRO A 386 -20.23 28.76 12.35
C PRO A 386 -19.60 27.58 11.60
N LEU A 387 -20.00 27.34 10.36
CA LEU A 387 -19.40 26.30 9.48
C LEU A 387 -18.05 26.71 8.90
N GLY A 388 -17.65 27.99 9.03
CA GLY A 388 -16.37 28.47 8.54
C GLY A 388 -15.17 27.70 9.13
N GLY A 389 -15.28 27.25 10.38
CA GLY A 389 -14.22 26.50 11.06
C GLY A 389 -13.99 25.08 10.58
N CYS A 390 -15.05 24.39 10.21
CA CYS A 390 -14.95 23.00 9.74
C CYS A 390 -14.80 22.90 8.21
N LEU A 391 -15.06 23.96 7.45
CA LEU A 391 -15.00 23.96 6.00
C LEU A 391 -13.63 23.52 5.43
N PRO A 392 -12.48 24.02 5.93
CA PRO A 392 -11.18 23.54 5.49
C PRO A 392 -11.00 22.04 5.72
N MET A 393 -11.46 21.52 6.85
CA MET A 393 -11.39 20.10 7.19
C MET A 393 -12.25 19.25 6.23
N LEU A 394 -13.48 19.68 5.94
CA LEU A 394 -14.39 18.98 5.04
C LEU A 394 -13.85 18.92 3.60
N ILE A 395 -13.26 20.00 3.11
CA ILE A 395 -12.65 20.03 1.77
C ILE A 395 -11.39 19.17 1.74
N GLN A 396 -10.63 19.16 2.82
CA GLN A 396 -9.35 18.43 2.88
C GLN A 396 -9.52 16.94 3.14
N MET A 397 -10.66 16.48 3.70
CA MET A 397 -10.90 15.06 3.99
C MET A 397 -10.75 14.14 2.77
N PRO A 398 -11.38 14.41 1.60
CA PRO A 398 -11.19 13.57 0.43
C PRO A 398 -9.72 13.52 -0.03
N PHE A 399 -9.02 14.66 0.02
CA PHE A 399 -7.60 14.73 -0.31
C PHE A 399 -6.73 13.94 0.67
N PHE A 400 -7.03 14.02 1.97
CA PHE A 400 -6.34 13.23 2.99
C PHE A 400 -6.53 11.73 2.75
N ILE A 401 -7.76 11.31 2.49
CA ILE A 401 -8.08 9.89 2.26
C ILE A 401 -7.41 9.40 0.96
N GLY A 402 -7.51 10.16 -0.12
CA GLY A 402 -6.83 9.82 -1.39
C GLY A 402 -5.31 9.74 -1.22
N PHE A 403 -4.72 10.69 -0.50
CA PHE A 403 -3.29 10.70 -0.24
C PHE A 403 -2.85 9.56 0.69
N PHE A 404 -3.66 9.21 1.68
CA PHE A 404 -3.44 8.05 2.53
C PHE A 404 -3.36 6.76 1.72
N PHE A 405 -4.31 6.53 0.80
CA PHE A 405 -4.28 5.36 -0.08
C PHE A 405 -3.07 5.38 -1.01
N ALA A 406 -2.74 6.55 -1.59
CA ALA A 406 -1.57 6.70 -2.44
C ALA A 406 -0.28 6.33 -1.70
N LEU A 407 0.01 6.95 -0.56
CA LEU A 407 1.24 6.70 0.21
C LEU A 407 1.33 5.26 0.73
N ARG A 408 0.19 4.62 1.01
CA ARG A 408 0.16 3.26 1.51
C ARG A 408 0.60 2.23 0.46
N GLU A 409 0.27 2.47 -0.80
CA GLU A 409 0.55 1.57 -1.92
C GLU A 409 1.88 1.87 -2.64
N MET A 410 2.51 3.02 -2.36
CA MET A 410 3.77 3.40 -2.98
C MET A 410 4.95 2.58 -2.42
N VAL A 411 5.46 1.67 -3.25
CA VAL A 411 6.67 0.87 -2.93
C VAL A 411 7.93 1.75 -2.85
N GLU A 412 7.94 2.87 -3.55
CA GLU A 412 9.05 3.83 -3.63
C GLU A 412 9.35 4.51 -2.29
N LEU A 413 8.40 4.49 -1.36
CA LEU A 413 8.61 5.01 0.00
C LEU A 413 9.37 4.04 0.89
N ARG A 414 9.45 2.76 0.48
CA ARG A 414 10.19 1.75 1.21
C ARG A 414 11.69 2.01 1.09
N HIS A 415 12.39 2.01 2.22
CA HIS A 415 13.81 2.37 2.33
C HIS A 415 14.14 3.74 1.73
N SER A 416 13.16 4.64 1.68
CA SER A 416 13.35 6.02 1.28
C SER A 416 13.63 6.86 2.51
N ASP A 417 14.76 7.52 2.53
CA ASP A 417 15.25 8.28 3.67
C ASP A 417 14.76 9.74 3.70
N LEU A 418 14.67 10.27 4.90
CA LEU A 418 14.58 11.70 5.18
C LEU A 418 15.21 11.99 6.53
N ALA A 419 16.39 12.56 6.53
CA ALA A 419 17.16 12.94 7.73
C ALA A 419 17.39 11.77 8.70
N LEU A 420 16.58 11.61 9.76
CA LEU A 420 16.71 10.56 10.75
C LEU A 420 15.92 9.29 10.40
N TRP A 421 15.00 9.39 9.46
CA TRP A 421 14.12 8.28 9.05
C TRP A 421 14.71 7.61 7.83
N THR A 422 15.00 6.31 7.94
CA THR A 422 15.57 5.50 6.86
C THR A 422 14.50 4.81 6.01
N ASP A 423 13.27 4.72 6.51
CA ASP A 423 12.13 4.11 5.82
C ASP A 423 10.84 4.90 6.08
N LEU A 424 10.38 5.62 5.06
CA LEU A 424 9.15 6.40 5.14
C LEU A 424 7.88 5.55 5.03
N SER A 425 7.99 4.29 4.60
CA SER A 425 6.86 3.35 4.55
C SER A 425 6.56 2.68 5.90
N ALA A 426 7.53 2.70 6.82
CA ALA A 426 7.40 2.18 8.17
C ALA A 426 6.90 3.25 9.16
N PRO A 427 6.35 2.87 10.34
CA PRO A 427 6.06 3.81 11.41
C PRO A 427 7.32 4.53 11.90
N ASP A 428 7.14 5.77 12.41
CA ASP A 428 8.24 6.56 12.97
C ASP A 428 8.83 5.90 14.24
N PRO A 429 10.07 5.37 14.18
CA PRO A 429 10.67 4.65 15.31
C PRO A 429 10.99 5.55 16.50
N TYR A 430 11.09 6.87 16.28
CA TYR A 430 11.43 7.85 17.33
C TYR A 430 10.20 8.56 17.88
N PHE A 431 8.99 8.34 17.34
CA PHE A 431 7.74 9.02 17.70
C PHE A 431 7.80 10.55 17.58
N ILE A 432 8.82 11.10 16.91
CA ILE A 432 9.02 12.55 16.76
C ILE A 432 7.86 13.16 15.96
N MET A 433 7.52 12.58 14.81
CA MET A 433 6.46 13.11 13.94
C MET A 433 5.08 13.04 14.60
N PRO A 434 4.63 11.93 15.22
CA PRO A 434 3.37 11.88 15.94
C PRO A 434 3.27 12.90 17.08
N VAL A 435 4.33 13.07 17.87
CA VAL A 435 4.39 14.04 18.97
C VAL A 435 4.34 15.47 18.43
N MET A 436 5.11 15.78 17.36
CA MET A 436 5.11 17.08 16.71
C MET A 436 3.73 17.41 16.10
N PHE A 437 3.07 16.43 15.49
CA PHE A 437 1.70 16.59 15.00
C PHE A 437 0.73 16.94 16.14
N GLY A 438 0.74 16.19 17.24
CA GLY A 438 -0.08 16.47 18.41
C GLY A 438 0.17 17.87 18.98
N PHE A 439 1.43 18.29 19.06
CA PHE A 439 1.81 19.65 19.49
C PHE A 439 1.24 20.75 18.56
N LEU A 440 1.41 20.58 17.24
CA LEU A 440 0.86 21.50 16.26
C LEU A 440 -0.68 21.57 16.30
N MET A 441 -1.35 20.43 16.53
CA MET A 441 -2.80 20.39 16.75
C MET A 441 -3.22 21.19 17.98
N VAL A 442 -2.50 21.07 19.10
CA VAL A 442 -2.77 21.86 20.33
C VAL A 442 -2.61 23.35 20.03
N LEU A 443 -1.56 23.76 19.31
CA LEU A 443 -1.37 25.16 18.93
C LEU A 443 -2.51 25.67 18.03
N THR A 444 -2.90 24.88 17.02
CA THR A 444 -4.01 25.21 16.13
C THR A 444 -5.33 25.33 16.91
N GLN A 445 -5.56 24.42 17.87
CA GLN A 445 -6.76 24.45 18.71
C GLN A 445 -6.82 25.69 19.61
N ARG A 446 -5.69 26.18 20.13
CA ARG A 446 -5.63 27.44 20.90
C ARG A 446 -5.99 28.69 20.07
N LEU A 447 -5.71 28.65 18.77
CA LEU A 447 -6.09 29.74 17.86
C LEU A 447 -7.57 29.70 17.47
N ASN A 448 -8.21 28.53 17.52
CA ASN A 448 -9.60 28.38 17.12
C ASN A 448 -10.55 28.79 18.27
N PRO A 449 -11.54 29.64 18.02
CA PRO A 449 -12.57 29.95 19.02
C PRO A 449 -13.40 28.68 19.28
N GLN A 450 -13.82 28.51 20.52
CA GLN A 450 -14.75 27.43 20.85
C GLN A 450 -16.09 27.65 20.15
N PRO A 451 -16.68 26.64 19.49
CA PRO A 451 -18.00 26.77 18.89
C PRO A 451 -19.05 27.16 19.94
N ALA A 452 -19.88 28.17 19.62
CA ALA A 452 -20.95 28.57 20.46
C ALA A 452 -22.00 27.45 20.63
N GLY A 453 -22.44 27.17 21.85
CA GLY A 453 -23.46 26.15 22.13
C GLY A 453 -22.90 24.75 22.43
N MET A 454 -21.58 24.58 22.51
CA MET A 454 -20.97 23.32 22.87
C MET A 454 -21.21 22.91 24.31
N ASP A 455 -21.63 21.68 24.56
CA ASP A 455 -21.75 21.12 25.90
C ASP A 455 -20.36 20.86 26.50
N SER A 456 -20.28 20.80 27.85
CA SER A 456 -19.02 20.52 28.56
C SER A 456 -18.37 19.21 28.14
N SER A 457 -19.16 18.18 27.82
CA SER A 457 -18.68 16.89 27.32
C SER A 457 -18.03 17.03 25.96
N GLN A 458 -18.64 17.75 25.02
CA GLN A 458 -18.09 18.02 23.69
C GLN A 458 -16.81 18.86 23.77
N ALA A 459 -16.77 19.86 24.65
CA ALA A 459 -15.57 20.67 24.88
C ALA A 459 -14.41 19.84 25.42
N ASN A 460 -14.67 18.86 26.29
CA ASN A 460 -13.67 17.93 26.80
C ASN A 460 -13.16 16.98 25.69
N ILE A 461 -14.05 16.41 24.87
CA ILE A 461 -13.66 15.58 23.73
C ILE A 461 -12.72 16.38 22.81
N MET A 462 -13.10 17.58 22.40
CA MET A 462 -12.25 18.43 21.56
C MET A 462 -10.89 18.71 22.19
N LYS A 463 -10.85 18.97 23.51
CA LYS A 463 -9.61 19.25 24.23
C LYS A 463 -8.60 18.09 24.19
N TYR A 464 -9.08 16.85 24.26
CA TYR A 464 -8.22 15.65 24.25
C TYR A 464 -7.98 15.09 22.86
N MET A 465 -8.70 15.55 21.83
CA MET A 465 -8.57 15.09 20.45
C MET A 465 -7.12 15.12 19.92
N PRO A 466 -6.31 16.19 20.14
CA PRO A 466 -4.91 16.20 19.72
C PRO A 466 -4.08 15.04 20.27
N VAL A 467 -4.32 14.68 21.53
CA VAL A 467 -3.61 13.57 22.19
C VAL A 467 -4.03 12.23 21.56
N VAL A 468 -5.34 12.05 21.37
CA VAL A 468 -5.88 10.82 20.74
C VAL A 468 -5.31 10.65 19.33
N PHE A 469 -5.30 11.71 18.52
CA PHE A 469 -4.72 11.65 17.18
C PHE A 469 -3.20 11.44 17.22
N SER A 470 -2.47 12.07 18.11
CA SER A 470 -1.03 11.86 18.26
C SER A 470 -0.70 10.38 18.53
N VAL A 471 -1.45 9.75 19.46
CA VAL A 471 -1.29 8.32 19.77
C VAL A 471 -1.67 7.44 18.59
N LEU A 472 -2.76 7.79 17.89
CA LEU A 472 -3.21 7.05 16.71
C LEU A 472 -2.14 7.05 15.60
N PHE A 473 -1.47 8.18 15.39
CA PHE A 473 -0.45 8.35 14.35
C PHE A 473 0.86 7.60 14.62
N ILE A 474 1.07 7.07 15.83
CA ILE A 474 2.18 6.16 16.14
C ILE A 474 2.18 4.90 15.25
N PHE A 475 0.99 4.45 14.85
CA PHE A 475 0.82 3.22 14.07
C PHE A 475 0.81 3.44 12.54
N PHE A 476 0.91 4.70 12.10
CA PHE A 476 0.90 5.02 10.67
C PHE A 476 2.31 5.18 10.10
N PRO A 477 2.49 4.97 8.79
CA PRO A 477 3.76 5.20 8.11
C PRO A 477 4.30 6.61 8.33
N ALA A 478 5.62 6.74 8.43
CA ALA A 478 6.31 8.03 8.62
C ALA A 478 5.98 9.03 7.51
N ALA A 479 5.79 8.58 6.27
CA ALA A 479 5.34 9.41 5.15
C ALA A 479 4.02 10.12 5.43
N LEU A 480 3.03 9.41 6.00
CA LEU A 480 1.74 10.01 6.36
C LEU A 480 1.87 10.95 7.55
N CYS A 481 2.70 10.59 8.54
CA CYS A 481 3.01 11.47 9.68
C CYS A 481 3.68 12.75 9.19
N LEU A 482 4.65 12.65 8.29
CA LEU A 482 5.33 13.80 7.66
C LEU A 482 4.34 14.73 6.95
N TYR A 483 3.48 14.15 6.11
CA TYR A 483 2.40 14.91 5.46
C TYR A 483 1.55 15.66 6.48
N THR A 484 1.08 14.99 7.54
CA THR A 484 0.19 15.63 8.53
C THR A 484 0.88 16.71 9.34
N VAL A 485 2.16 16.53 9.67
CA VAL A 485 2.99 17.55 10.33
C VAL A 485 3.14 18.79 9.46
N VAL A 486 3.58 18.62 8.21
CA VAL A 486 3.76 19.73 7.26
C VAL A 486 2.43 20.42 6.97
N ASN A 487 1.38 19.63 6.72
CA ASN A 487 0.02 20.12 6.46
C ASN A 487 -0.52 20.97 7.62
N THR A 488 -0.34 20.52 8.87
CA THR A 488 -0.80 21.22 10.06
C THR A 488 0.09 22.45 10.37
N GLY A 489 1.40 22.33 10.16
CA GLY A 489 2.34 23.44 10.31
C GLY A 489 2.06 24.59 9.35
N VAL A 490 1.88 24.29 8.07
CA VAL A 490 1.49 25.29 7.05
C VAL A 490 0.12 25.89 7.39
N GLN A 491 -0.85 25.07 7.81
CA GLN A 491 -2.15 25.56 8.25
C GLN A 491 -2.04 26.55 9.43
N LEU A 492 -1.24 26.22 10.43
CA LEU A 492 -1.00 27.09 11.59
C LEU A 492 -0.36 28.42 11.16
N ALA A 493 0.62 28.39 10.26
CA ALA A 493 1.24 29.59 9.71
C ALA A 493 0.23 30.45 8.94
N GLN A 494 -0.56 29.85 8.06
CA GLN A 494 -1.61 30.51 7.29
C GLN A 494 -2.66 31.17 8.21
N GLN A 495 -3.14 30.45 9.20
CA GLN A 495 -4.12 30.92 10.17
C GLN A 495 -3.57 32.08 11.00
N SER A 496 -2.34 31.94 11.52
CA SER A 496 -1.67 32.98 12.31
C SER A 496 -1.49 34.28 11.51
N TYR A 497 -1.07 34.16 10.24
CA TYR A 497 -0.91 35.30 9.35
C TYR A 497 -2.24 36.04 9.13
N LEU A 498 -3.32 35.33 8.81
CA LEU A 498 -4.62 35.92 8.56
C LEU A 498 -5.25 36.51 9.79
N TYR A 499 -5.05 35.88 10.97
CA TYR A 499 -5.55 36.42 12.24
C TYR A 499 -4.81 37.70 12.65
N ARG A 500 -3.50 37.79 12.44
CA ARG A 500 -2.72 39.03 12.62
C ARG A 500 -3.24 40.13 11.71
N GLN A 501 -3.44 39.85 10.45
CA GLN A 501 -3.92 40.80 9.44
C GLN A 501 -5.31 41.39 9.82
N GLN A 502 -6.14 40.62 10.52
CA GLN A 502 -7.46 41.04 10.96
C GLN A 502 -7.52 41.60 12.41
N GLY A 503 -6.38 41.73 13.10
CA GLY A 503 -6.34 42.17 14.49
C GLY A 503 -7.06 41.20 15.45
N ALA A 504 -7.17 39.93 15.11
CA ALA A 504 -7.85 38.93 15.93
C ALA A 504 -6.91 38.23 16.94
N LEU A 505 -5.61 38.50 16.91
CA LEU A 505 -4.59 37.95 17.83
C LEU A 505 -4.28 38.88 19.02
N GLY A 506 -4.92 40.03 19.13
CA GLY A 506 -4.67 40.98 20.18
C GLY A 506 -5.86 41.26 21.12
N ALA A 507 -6.92 40.45 21.06
CA ALA A 507 -8.15 40.60 21.85
C ALA A 507 -8.20 39.56 22.99
N GLU A 508 -7.14 39.45 23.79
CA GLU A 508 -7.15 38.79 25.12
C GLU A 508 -7.09 39.82 26.22
#